data_8aa912fafbdf3e80c7fb75b0e071b2d4
#
_entry.id   8aa912fafbdf3e80c7fb75b0e071b2d4
#
_cell.length_a   1.000
_cell.length_b   1.000
_cell.length_c   1.000
_cell.angle_alpha   90.00
_cell.angle_beta   90.00
_cell.angle_gamma   90.00
#
_symmetry.space_group_name_H-M   'P 1'
#
loop_
_entity.id
_entity.type
_entity.pdbx_description
1 polymer ?
#
loop_
_entity_poly.entity_id
_entity_poly.type
_entity_poly.pdbx_seq_one_letter_code
_entity_poly.pdbx_strand_id
1 'polypeptide(L)'
;EDRKYTWDEVYKRAVKFASALSKIGIKKGDTVSFLAFNTPEIFEGHYSVPMIGAVLNTINIRLDATTIAYILKHSEAKALVVDRQLHVEVKKALKSLDKKITIIDINDKHADQSKVEKIGDLEYESFLNTGDDNFNREMPNDEWQAISLSYTSGTTGNPKGVVYHHRGAYLMSTGSSVAWNMPSRLNFLTVVPMFHCNGWCYP
;
A
#
# COMPACT_ATOMS: atom_id res chain seq x y z
N GLU A 1 4.04 16.13 10.97
CA GLU A 1 5.32 16.84 11.24
C GLU A 1 6.08 16.24 12.44
N ASP A 2 5.42 15.48 13.31
CA ASP A 2 6.04 14.98 14.54
C ASP A 2 6.71 13.60 14.38
N ARG A 3 6.42 12.88 13.29
CA ARG A 3 7.09 11.62 12.96
C ARG A 3 8.22 11.87 11.96
N LYS A 4 9.44 11.57 12.40
CA LYS A 4 10.65 11.67 11.57
C LYS A 4 11.34 10.31 11.59
N TYR A 5 11.68 9.83 10.42
CA TYR A 5 12.41 8.57 10.24
C TYR A 5 13.63 8.82 9.36
N THR A 6 14.73 8.21 9.73
CA THR A 6 15.87 8.05 8.82
C THR A 6 15.53 7.01 7.75
N TRP A 7 16.26 6.99 6.65
CA TRP A 7 16.09 5.97 5.63
C TRP A 7 16.36 4.55 6.15
N ASP A 8 17.28 4.39 7.11
CA ASP A 8 17.56 3.12 7.76
C ASP A 8 16.34 2.64 8.60
N GLU A 9 15.71 3.54 9.33
CA GLU A 9 14.49 3.23 10.10
C GLU A 9 13.33 2.85 9.16
N VAL A 10 13.11 3.61 8.08
CA VAL A 10 12.09 3.27 7.06
C VAL A 10 12.35 1.90 6.46
N TYR A 11 13.60 1.61 6.11
CA TYR A 11 13.97 0.31 5.57
C TYR A 11 13.69 -0.83 6.55
N LYS A 12 14.11 -0.69 7.81
CA LYS A 12 13.86 -1.68 8.86
C LYS A 12 12.37 -1.91 9.10
N ARG A 13 11.58 -0.83 9.13
CA ARG A 13 10.12 -0.92 9.27
C ARG A 13 9.50 -1.64 8.07
N ALA A 14 9.91 -1.33 6.85
CA ALA A 14 9.44 -2.03 5.66
C ALA A 14 9.79 -3.52 5.68
N VAL A 15 11.01 -3.89 6.10
CA VAL A 15 11.45 -5.29 6.26
C VAL A 15 10.59 -6.02 7.30
N LYS A 16 10.34 -5.39 8.46
CA LYS A 16 9.47 -5.96 9.50
C LYS A 16 8.06 -6.18 9.00
N PHE A 17 7.48 -5.19 8.32
CA PHE A 17 6.12 -5.31 7.80
C PHE A 17 6.02 -6.40 6.72
N ALA A 18 7.02 -6.51 5.84
CA ALA A 18 7.13 -7.61 4.88
C ALA A 18 7.16 -8.98 5.57
N SER A 19 8.00 -9.13 6.61
CA SER A 19 8.04 -10.34 7.44
C SER A 19 6.70 -10.64 8.10
N ALA A 20 6.03 -9.65 8.68
CA ALA A 20 4.73 -9.83 9.32
C ALA A 20 3.66 -10.29 8.32
N LEU A 21 3.63 -9.71 7.11
CA LEU A 21 2.74 -10.16 6.03
C LEU A 21 3.02 -11.60 5.63
N SER A 22 4.28 -11.99 5.50
CA SER A 22 4.68 -13.37 5.19
C SER A 22 4.22 -14.35 6.27
N LYS A 23 4.33 -13.99 7.57
CA LYS A 23 3.90 -14.81 8.71
C LYS A 23 2.41 -15.10 8.72
N ILE A 24 1.58 -14.19 8.20
CA ILE A 24 0.12 -14.42 8.05
C ILE A 24 -0.24 -15.13 6.74
N GLY A 25 0.74 -15.59 5.98
CA GLY A 25 0.57 -16.41 4.79
C GLY A 25 0.42 -15.63 3.48
N ILE A 26 0.72 -14.33 3.44
CA ILE A 26 0.81 -13.59 2.18
C ILE A 26 2.03 -14.10 1.41
N LYS A 27 1.83 -14.40 0.14
CA LYS A 27 2.82 -15.02 -0.74
C LYS A 27 3.04 -14.20 -2.00
N LYS A 28 4.07 -14.56 -2.74
CA LYS A 28 4.34 -14.04 -4.08
C LYS A 28 3.09 -14.11 -4.97
N GLY A 29 2.76 -13.00 -5.62
CA GLY A 29 1.59 -12.84 -6.47
C GLY A 29 0.27 -12.53 -5.73
N ASP A 30 0.21 -12.66 -4.40
CA ASP A 30 -0.97 -12.24 -3.64
C ASP A 30 -1.10 -10.70 -3.65
N THR A 31 -2.33 -10.21 -3.65
CA THR A 31 -2.59 -8.78 -3.59
C THR A 31 -2.78 -8.31 -2.15
N VAL A 32 -2.04 -7.27 -1.77
CA VAL A 32 -2.22 -6.51 -0.53
C VAL A 32 -2.71 -5.12 -0.88
N SER A 33 -3.92 -4.78 -0.42
CA SER A 33 -4.54 -3.48 -0.68
C SER A 33 -4.24 -2.48 0.42
N PHE A 34 -4.05 -1.22 0.04
CA PHE A 34 -3.92 -0.06 0.92
C PHE A 34 -5.00 0.96 0.62
N LEU A 35 -5.73 1.37 1.63
CA LEU A 35 -6.69 2.47 1.58
C LEU A 35 -6.33 3.46 2.69
N ALA A 36 -5.41 4.37 2.40
CA ALA A 36 -4.79 5.25 3.38
C ALA A 36 -4.47 6.63 2.82
N PHE A 37 -4.39 7.62 3.71
CA PHE A 37 -3.86 8.93 3.39
C PHE A 37 -2.34 8.89 3.19
N ASN A 38 -1.72 10.01 2.81
CA ASN A 38 -0.26 10.13 2.71
C ASN A 38 0.37 10.07 4.10
N THR A 39 0.57 8.89 4.59
CA THR A 39 1.17 8.59 5.91
C THR A 39 2.39 7.69 5.74
N PRO A 40 3.26 7.57 6.75
CA PRO A 40 4.40 6.65 6.68
C PRO A 40 4.02 5.21 6.33
N GLU A 41 2.86 4.75 6.78
CA GLU A 41 2.39 3.38 6.58
C GLU A 41 2.16 3.05 5.11
N ILE A 42 1.54 3.95 4.34
CA ILE A 42 1.37 3.72 2.89
C ILE A 42 2.71 3.81 2.16
N PHE A 43 3.60 4.71 2.59
CA PHE A 43 4.94 4.81 2.05
C PHE A 43 5.73 3.52 2.27
N GLU A 44 5.71 2.98 3.49
CA GLU A 44 6.33 1.68 3.83
C GLU A 44 5.73 0.53 3.01
N GLY A 45 4.42 0.58 2.74
CA GLY A 45 3.70 -0.39 1.92
C GLY A 45 4.25 -0.52 0.50
N HIS A 46 4.73 0.58 -0.09
CA HIS A 46 5.33 0.58 -1.43
C HIS A 46 6.61 -0.25 -1.52
N TYR A 47 7.29 -0.44 -0.40
CA TYR A 47 8.51 -1.27 -0.31
C TYR A 47 8.23 -2.65 0.25
N SER A 48 7.48 -2.73 1.34
CA SER A 48 7.27 -3.98 2.08
C SER A 48 6.49 -5.04 1.30
N VAL A 49 5.45 -4.64 0.55
CA VAL A 49 4.65 -5.58 -0.24
C VAL A 49 5.48 -6.20 -1.37
N PRO A 50 6.22 -5.43 -2.18
CA PRO A 50 7.11 -6.02 -3.18
C PRO A 50 8.26 -6.85 -2.59
N MET A 51 8.72 -6.59 -1.36
CA MET A 51 9.78 -7.37 -0.71
C MET A 51 9.44 -8.85 -0.53
N ILE A 52 8.18 -9.22 -0.53
CA ILE A 52 7.70 -10.61 -0.48
C ILE A 52 7.17 -11.10 -1.84
N GLY A 53 7.43 -10.36 -2.91
CA GLY A 53 6.93 -10.67 -4.25
C GLY A 53 5.41 -10.53 -4.40
N ALA A 54 4.72 -9.92 -3.43
CA ALA A 54 3.30 -9.62 -3.49
C ALA A 54 3.02 -8.36 -4.33
N VAL A 55 1.77 -8.17 -4.70
CA VAL A 55 1.30 -7.08 -5.55
C VAL A 55 0.64 -6.00 -4.70
N LEU A 56 1.19 -4.80 -4.71
CA LEU A 56 0.61 -3.66 -4.01
C LEU A 56 -0.59 -3.12 -4.79
N ASN A 57 -1.76 -3.04 -4.14
CA ASN A 57 -2.93 -2.37 -4.70
C ASN A 57 -3.29 -1.14 -3.85
N THR A 58 -3.03 0.05 -4.36
CA THR A 58 -3.40 1.29 -3.67
C THR A 58 -4.76 1.78 -4.15
N ILE A 59 -5.69 1.95 -3.22
CA ILE A 59 -7.08 2.31 -3.50
C ILE A 59 -7.30 3.81 -3.22
N ASN A 60 -8.02 4.48 -4.12
CA ASN A 60 -8.36 5.87 -3.96
C ASN A 60 -9.30 6.06 -2.74
N ILE A 61 -8.90 6.90 -1.81
CA ILE A 61 -9.62 7.20 -0.56
C ILE A 61 -10.98 7.92 -0.75
N ARG A 62 -11.27 8.42 -1.97
CA ARG A 62 -12.50 9.16 -2.29
C ARG A 62 -13.58 8.27 -2.91
N LEU A 63 -13.33 6.97 -3.03
CA LEU A 63 -14.30 6.03 -3.61
C LEU A 63 -15.39 5.66 -2.62
N ASP A 64 -16.57 5.36 -3.17
CA ASP A 64 -17.69 4.83 -2.41
C ASP A 64 -17.50 3.34 -2.06
N ALA A 65 -18.33 2.86 -1.12
CA ALA A 65 -18.26 1.50 -0.61
C ALA A 65 -18.43 0.42 -1.71
N THR A 66 -19.27 0.65 -2.70
CA THR A 66 -19.53 -0.29 -3.80
C THR A 66 -18.29 -0.46 -4.67
N THR A 67 -17.64 0.65 -5.00
CA THR A 67 -16.42 0.67 -5.79
C THR A 67 -15.25 0.06 -5.02
N ILE A 68 -15.11 0.35 -3.72
CA ILE A 68 -14.10 -0.27 -2.85
C ILE A 68 -14.30 -1.79 -2.81
N ALA A 69 -15.54 -2.26 -2.59
CA ALA A 69 -15.85 -3.69 -2.57
C ALA A 69 -15.52 -4.37 -3.91
N TYR A 70 -15.87 -3.72 -5.03
CA TYR A 70 -15.52 -4.20 -6.35
C TYR A 70 -14.00 -4.37 -6.52
N ILE A 71 -13.23 -3.35 -6.16
CA ILE A 71 -11.76 -3.38 -6.27
C ILE A 71 -11.17 -4.50 -5.42
N LEU A 72 -11.59 -4.64 -4.16
CA LEU A 72 -11.10 -5.69 -3.26
C LEU A 72 -11.43 -7.09 -3.79
N LYS A 73 -12.61 -7.28 -4.37
CA LYS A 73 -13.02 -8.54 -4.98
C LYS A 73 -12.27 -8.83 -6.29
N HIS A 74 -12.21 -7.85 -7.19
CA HIS A 74 -11.59 -7.99 -8.50
C HIS A 74 -10.06 -8.17 -8.43
N SER A 75 -9.41 -7.51 -7.47
CA SER A 75 -7.97 -7.67 -7.21
C SER A 75 -7.64 -8.93 -6.42
N GLU A 76 -8.64 -9.70 -5.98
CA GLU A 76 -8.47 -10.87 -5.10
C GLU A 76 -7.65 -10.57 -3.84
N ALA A 77 -7.85 -9.36 -3.27
CA ALA A 77 -7.10 -8.89 -2.12
C ALA A 77 -7.11 -9.91 -0.95
N LYS A 78 -5.94 -10.23 -0.43
CA LYS A 78 -5.78 -11.11 0.75
C LYS A 78 -5.74 -10.33 2.05
N ALA A 79 -5.22 -9.10 1.99
CA ALA A 79 -5.19 -8.19 3.12
C ALA A 79 -5.55 -6.77 2.66
N LEU A 80 -6.13 -6.00 3.58
CA LEU A 80 -6.40 -4.58 3.44
C LEU A 80 -5.77 -3.85 4.63
N VAL A 81 -4.83 -2.96 4.32
CA VAL A 81 -4.30 -1.97 5.26
C VAL A 81 -5.12 -0.71 5.10
N VAL A 82 -5.74 -0.22 6.18
CA VAL A 82 -6.74 0.84 6.08
C VAL A 82 -6.65 1.86 7.18
N ASP A 83 -6.74 3.14 6.82
CA ASP A 83 -6.86 4.23 7.79
C ASP A 83 -8.25 4.24 8.44
N ARG A 84 -8.28 4.28 9.77
CA ARG A 84 -9.53 4.30 10.56
C ARG A 84 -10.45 5.46 10.23
N GLN A 85 -9.93 6.57 9.71
CA GLN A 85 -10.74 7.70 9.25
C GLN A 85 -11.71 7.32 8.13
N LEU A 86 -11.42 6.23 7.40
CA LEU A 86 -12.21 5.73 6.27
C LEU A 86 -13.21 4.63 6.68
N HIS A 87 -13.41 4.42 7.99
CA HIS A 87 -14.18 3.31 8.54
C HIS A 87 -15.61 3.21 8.00
N VAL A 88 -16.28 4.32 7.73
CA VAL A 88 -17.70 4.34 7.29
C VAL A 88 -17.85 3.59 5.96
N GLU A 89 -17.11 3.99 4.94
CA GLU A 89 -17.22 3.38 3.61
C GLU A 89 -16.61 1.97 3.59
N VAL A 90 -15.52 1.77 4.32
CA VAL A 90 -14.85 0.46 4.36
C VAL A 90 -15.71 -0.58 5.05
N LYS A 91 -16.34 -0.27 6.19
CA LYS A 91 -17.25 -1.22 6.87
C LYS A 91 -18.44 -1.61 6.00
N LYS A 92 -18.96 -0.68 5.18
CA LYS A 92 -19.99 -1.00 4.19
C LYS A 92 -19.46 -1.91 3.08
N ALA A 93 -18.28 -1.60 2.54
CA ALA A 93 -17.63 -2.39 1.50
C ALA A 93 -17.36 -3.84 1.95
N LEU A 94 -16.81 -4.01 3.16
CA LEU A 94 -16.49 -5.33 3.72
C LEU A 94 -17.73 -6.22 3.91
N LYS A 95 -18.89 -5.65 4.19
CA LYS A 95 -20.17 -6.41 4.28
C LYS A 95 -20.59 -7.02 2.93
N SER A 96 -20.12 -6.48 1.84
CA SER A 96 -20.45 -6.93 0.48
C SER A 96 -19.45 -7.95 -0.07
N LEU A 97 -18.40 -8.30 0.70
CA LEU A 97 -17.42 -9.30 0.28
C LEU A 97 -17.90 -10.72 0.62
N ASP A 98 -17.77 -11.60 -0.36
CA ASP A 98 -18.08 -13.03 -0.21
C ASP A 98 -17.01 -13.77 0.61
N LYS A 99 -15.81 -13.21 0.72
CA LYS A 99 -14.66 -13.80 1.41
C LYS A 99 -14.13 -12.88 2.47
N LYS A 100 -13.73 -13.44 3.59
CA LYS A 100 -13.04 -12.71 4.65
C LYS A 100 -11.60 -12.43 4.23
N ILE A 101 -11.17 -11.18 4.38
CA ILE A 101 -9.79 -10.72 4.16
C ILE A 101 -9.19 -10.25 5.48
N THR A 102 -7.87 -10.28 5.58
CA THR A 102 -7.18 -9.75 6.77
C THR A 102 -7.24 -8.23 6.76
N ILE A 103 -7.68 -7.62 7.85
CA ILE A 103 -7.75 -6.15 7.98
C ILE A 103 -6.69 -5.69 8.98
N ILE A 104 -5.88 -4.71 8.56
CA ILE A 104 -4.84 -4.09 9.37
C ILE A 104 -5.15 -2.60 9.45
N ASP A 105 -5.46 -2.12 10.65
CA ASP A 105 -5.85 -0.74 10.87
C ASP A 105 -4.63 0.18 11.00
N ILE A 106 -4.64 1.32 10.32
CA ILE A 106 -3.78 2.46 10.61
C ILE A 106 -4.55 3.36 11.59
N ASN A 107 -3.98 3.57 12.78
CA ASN A 107 -4.50 4.49 13.77
C ASN A 107 -3.65 5.76 13.79
N ASP A 108 -3.98 6.71 12.93
CA ASP A 108 -3.29 8.01 12.93
C ASP A 108 -3.67 8.81 14.17
N LYS A 109 -2.68 9.07 15.05
CA LYS A 109 -2.86 9.81 16.30
C LYS A 109 -3.23 11.28 16.08
N HIS A 110 -2.98 11.82 14.88
CA HIS A 110 -3.33 13.20 14.52
C HIS A 110 -4.77 13.32 14.00
N ALA A 111 -5.43 12.20 13.69
CA ALA A 111 -6.84 12.20 13.36
C ALA A 111 -7.70 12.52 14.59
N ASP A 112 -8.87 13.11 14.34
CA ASP A 112 -9.88 13.32 15.39
C ASP A 112 -10.37 11.97 15.91
N GLN A 113 -9.83 11.55 17.06
CA GLN A 113 -10.11 10.24 17.65
C GLN A 113 -11.58 10.02 18.02
N SER A 114 -12.38 11.10 18.12
CA SER A 114 -13.84 11.00 18.32
C SER A 114 -14.60 10.57 17.06
N LYS A 115 -13.95 10.65 15.90
CA LYS A 115 -14.55 10.37 14.58
C LYS A 115 -13.94 9.16 13.87
N VAL A 116 -13.10 8.40 14.54
CA VAL A 116 -12.49 7.21 13.98
C VAL A 116 -12.95 5.96 14.70
N GLU A 117 -13.12 4.87 13.97
CA GLU A 117 -13.51 3.59 14.54
C GLU A 117 -12.57 2.48 14.07
N LYS A 118 -12.32 1.54 14.95
CA LYS A 118 -11.63 0.30 14.63
C LYS A 118 -12.42 -0.48 13.56
N ILE A 119 -11.69 -1.00 12.56
CA ILE A 119 -12.26 -1.75 11.43
C ILE A 119 -11.87 -3.22 11.50
N GLY A 120 -10.59 -3.50 11.71
CA GLY A 120 -10.03 -4.86 11.81
C GLY A 120 -9.55 -5.22 13.21
N ASP A 121 -9.01 -6.43 13.35
CA ASP A 121 -8.48 -6.91 14.63
C ASP A 121 -7.00 -6.58 14.82
N LEU A 122 -6.27 -6.33 13.73
CA LEU A 122 -4.87 -6.00 13.75
C LEU A 122 -4.67 -4.48 13.66
N GLU A 123 -3.70 -3.96 14.39
CA GLU A 123 -3.28 -2.57 14.31
C GLU A 123 -1.86 -2.52 13.73
N TYR A 124 -1.58 -1.53 12.87
CA TYR A 124 -0.39 -1.49 12.02
C TYR A 124 0.93 -1.61 12.81
N GLU A 125 1.12 -0.78 13.83
CA GLU A 125 2.36 -0.78 14.61
C GLU A 125 2.55 -2.10 15.39
N SER A 126 1.47 -2.59 15.99
CA SER A 126 1.49 -3.86 16.70
C SER A 126 1.75 -5.03 15.76
N PHE A 127 1.13 -5.01 14.58
CA PHE A 127 1.33 -6.02 13.54
C PHE A 127 2.75 -5.98 12.97
N LEU A 128 3.27 -4.80 12.64
CA LEU A 128 4.65 -4.59 12.19
C LEU A 128 5.65 -5.19 13.19
N ASN A 129 5.43 -4.99 14.49
CA ASN A 129 6.31 -5.50 15.55
C ASN A 129 6.30 -7.03 15.69
N THR A 130 5.40 -7.74 15.04
CA THR A 130 5.46 -9.22 14.93
C THR A 130 6.47 -9.70 13.88
N GLY A 131 6.94 -8.80 13.02
CA GLY A 131 7.90 -9.11 11.96
C GLY A 131 9.33 -9.27 12.48
N ASP A 132 10.17 -9.84 11.63
CA ASP A 132 11.59 -10.07 11.88
C ASP A 132 12.43 -8.99 11.18
N ASP A 133 13.39 -8.41 11.88
CA ASP A 133 14.32 -7.40 11.38
C ASP A 133 15.28 -7.96 10.30
N ASN A 134 15.55 -9.27 10.36
CA ASN A 134 16.47 -9.96 9.46
C ASN A 134 15.76 -10.71 8.32
N PHE A 135 14.52 -10.35 8.02
CA PHE A 135 13.77 -10.98 6.94
C PHE A 135 14.46 -10.76 5.59
N ASN A 136 14.71 -11.85 4.86
CA ASN A 136 15.31 -11.78 3.54
C ASN A 136 14.23 -11.47 2.49
N ARG A 137 14.39 -10.33 1.82
CA ARG A 137 13.52 -9.95 0.71
C ARG A 137 13.66 -10.92 -0.47
N GLU A 138 12.56 -11.18 -1.14
CA GLU A 138 12.55 -11.91 -2.40
C GLU A 138 12.87 -10.95 -3.56
N MET A 139 13.86 -11.30 -4.36
CA MET A 139 14.12 -10.61 -5.63
C MET A 139 13.24 -11.24 -6.73
N PRO A 140 12.71 -10.45 -7.67
CA PRO A 140 11.93 -11.00 -8.76
C PRO A 140 12.81 -11.89 -9.65
N ASN A 141 12.36 -13.13 -9.91
CA ASN A 141 13.02 -14.03 -10.86
C ASN A 141 12.78 -13.60 -12.31
N ASP A 142 11.70 -12.86 -12.54
CA ASP A 142 11.30 -12.29 -13.81
C ASP A 142 10.87 -10.85 -13.57
N GLU A 143 11.53 -9.90 -14.20
CA GLU A 143 11.27 -8.47 -14.06
C GLU A 143 9.90 -8.04 -14.64
N TRP A 144 9.22 -8.92 -15.40
CA TRP A 144 7.86 -8.71 -15.89
C TRP A 144 6.78 -9.10 -14.87
N GLN A 145 7.16 -9.66 -13.72
CA GLN A 145 6.22 -9.92 -12.64
C GLN A 145 5.57 -8.61 -12.16
N ALA A 146 4.31 -8.73 -11.77
CA ALA A 146 3.56 -7.62 -11.23
C ALA A 146 4.19 -7.11 -9.92
N ILE A 147 4.35 -5.80 -9.78
CA ILE A 147 4.77 -5.12 -8.56
C ILE A 147 3.59 -4.38 -7.92
N SER A 148 2.72 -3.79 -8.76
CA SER A 148 1.55 -3.08 -8.29
C SER A 148 0.37 -3.18 -9.24
N LEU A 149 -0.82 -2.94 -8.69
CA LEU A 149 -2.10 -2.91 -9.38
C LEU A 149 -2.83 -1.62 -8.99
N SER A 150 -3.05 -0.73 -9.94
CA SER A 150 -3.78 0.53 -9.74
C SER A 150 -5.08 0.53 -10.53
N TYR A 151 -6.13 1.11 -9.96
CA TYR A 151 -7.43 1.19 -10.64
C TYR A 151 -7.69 2.57 -11.21
N THR A 152 -8.14 2.61 -12.47
CA THR A 152 -8.59 3.84 -13.10
C THR A 152 -10.07 4.09 -12.79
N SER A 153 -10.47 5.36 -12.78
CA SER A 153 -11.86 5.80 -12.57
C SER A 153 -12.76 5.55 -13.77
N GLY A 154 -12.75 4.39 -14.38
CA GLY A 154 -13.45 4.06 -15.63
C GLY A 154 -14.61 4.99 -16.00
N THR A 155 -14.53 5.64 -17.17
CA THR A 155 -15.54 6.61 -17.64
C THR A 155 -16.83 5.93 -18.13
N THR A 156 -16.83 4.62 -18.32
CA THR A 156 -17.92 3.88 -18.99
C THR A 156 -18.26 2.55 -18.32
N GLY A 157 -17.99 2.38 -17.03
CA GLY A 157 -18.27 1.12 -16.33
C GLY A 157 -17.42 0.94 -15.07
N ASN A 158 -17.21 -0.31 -14.67
CA ASN A 158 -16.38 -0.64 -13.52
C ASN A 158 -14.93 -0.18 -13.70
N PRO A 159 -14.23 0.19 -12.62
CA PRO A 159 -12.82 0.54 -12.67
C PRO A 159 -11.99 -0.58 -13.30
N LYS A 160 -11.01 -0.19 -14.12
CA LYS A 160 -10.08 -1.13 -14.77
C LYS A 160 -8.79 -1.21 -13.98
N GLY A 161 -8.32 -2.42 -13.72
CA GLY A 161 -7.02 -2.67 -13.09
C GLY A 161 -5.87 -2.50 -14.09
N VAL A 162 -4.91 -1.66 -13.76
CA VAL A 162 -3.66 -1.45 -14.51
C VAL A 162 -2.54 -2.10 -13.72
N VAL A 163 -1.91 -3.10 -14.31
CA VAL A 163 -0.79 -3.84 -13.69
C VAL A 163 0.52 -3.19 -14.09
N TYR A 164 1.33 -2.85 -13.10
CA TYR A 164 2.72 -2.44 -13.29
C TYR A 164 3.64 -3.63 -12.98
N HIS A 165 4.74 -3.73 -13.71
CA HIS A 165 5.77 -4.75 -13.50
C HIS A 165 7.07 -4.14 -12.99
N HIS A 166 7.93 -4.94 -12.34
CA HIS A 166 9.19 -4.49 -11.75
C HIS A 166 10.07 -3.71 -12.72
N ARG A 167 10.23 -4.20 -13.96
CA ARG A 167 10.99 -3.51 -15.01
C ARG A 167 10.46 -2.10 -15.27
N GLY A 168 9.13 -1.94 -15.40
CA GLY A 168 8.51 -0.64 -15.66
C GLY A 168 8.74 0.34 -14.52
N ALA A 169 8.56 -0.10 -13.27
CA ALA A 169 8.79 0.71 -12.08
C ALA A 169 10.26 1.16 -12.00
N TYR A 170 11.21 0.25 -12.22
CA TYR A 170 12.64 0.56 -12.23
C TYR A 170 13.01 1.58 -13.32
N LEU A 171 12.57 1.35 -14.56
CA LEU A 171 12.88 2.24 -15.69
C LEU A 171 12.23 3.62 -15.51
N MET A 172 11.00 3.67 -14.98
CA MET A 172 10.31 4.94 -14.70
C MET A 172 11.06 5.74 -13.63
N SER A 173 11.43 5.13 -12.51
CA SER A 173 12.16 5.80 -11.43
C SER A 173 13.51 6.32 -11.90
N THR A 174 14.26 5.48 -12.62
CA THR A 174 15.57 5.86 -13.17
C THR A 174 15.44 6.95 -14.22
N GLY A 175 14.48 6.80 -15.16
CA GLY A 175 14.23 7.78 -16.23
C GLY A 175 13.79 9.13 -15.69
N SER A 176 12.92 9.15 -14.67
CA SER A 176 12.48 10.40 -14.03
C SER A 176 13.63 11.11 -13.34
N SER A 177 14.51 10.38 -12.66
CA SER A 177 15.69 10.96 -11.99
C SER A 177 16.62 11.64 -12.99
N VAL A 178 16.84 11.04 -14.17
CA VAL A 178 17.66 11.61 -15.24
C VAL A 178 16.94 12.77 -15.93
N ALA A 179 15.68 12.58 -16.34
CA ALA A 179 14.93 13.60 -17.10
C ALA A 179 14.73 14.90 -16.31
N TRP A 180 14.60 14.81 -15.00
CA TRP A 180 14.40 15.95 -14.11
C TRP A 180 15.70 16.47 -13.49
N ASN A 181 16.84 15.89 -13.87
CA ASN A 181 18.15 16.23 -13.32
C ASN A 181 18.16 16.26 -11.78
N MET A 182 17.59 15.20 -11.17
CA MET A 182 17.43 15.14 -9.73
C MET A 182 18.78 15.02 -9.01
N PRO A 183 19.07 15.88 -8.03
CA PRO A 183 20.30 15.77 -7.26
C PRO A 183 20.30 14.53 -6.37
N SER A 184 21.49 13.99 -6.07
CA SER A 184 21.69 12.78 -5.27
C SER A 184 21.15 12.86 -3.83
N ARG A 185 20.86 14.06 -3.32
CA ARG A 185 20.29 14.31 -1.99
C ARG A 185 19.12 15.27 -2.10
N LEU A 186 18.10 14.82 -2.81
CA LEU A 186 16.90 15.60 -3.06
C LEU A 186 16.07 15.80 -1.78
N ASN A 187 15.68 17.05 -1.51
CA ASN A 187 14.57 17.34 -0.61
C ASN A 187 13.28 17.34 -1.42
N PHE A 188 12.44 16.34 -1.20
CA PHE A 188 11.21 16.15 -1.97
C PHE A 188 9.98 16.32 -1.08
N LEU A 189 9.05 17.19 -1.50
CA LEU A 189 7.76 17.35 -0.85
C LEU A 189 6.70 16.57 -1.63
N THR A 190 6.22 15.46 -1.07
CA THR A 190 5.15 14.68 -1.66
C THR A 190 3.80 15.33 -1.38
N VAL A 191 3.19 15.95 -2.38
CA VAL A 191 1.85 16.56 -2.30
C VAL A 191 0.78 15.75 -3.04
N VAL A 192 1.20 14.94 -4.00
CA VAL A 192 0.30 14.07 -4.76
C VAL A 192 -0.09 12.87 -3.91
N PRO A 193 -1.37 12.42 -3.95
CA PRO A 193 -1.78 11.25 -3.20
C PRO A 193 -0.96 10.00 -3.56
N MET A 194 -0.39 9.34 -2.55
CA MET A 194 0.43 8.13 -2.73
C MET A 194 -0.37 6.91 -3.20
N PHE A 195 -1.70 6.95 -3.10
CA PHE A 195 -2.54 5.91 -3.69
C PHE A 195 -2.61 5.99 -5.23
N HIS A 196 -2.17 7.11 -5.83
CA HIS A 196 -2.13 7.30 -7.27
C HIS A 196 -0.70 7.09 -7.79
N CYS A 197 -0.57 6.44 -8.96
CA CYS A 197 0.75 6.18 -9.56
C CYS A 197 1.63 7.42 -9.70
N ASN A 198 1.04 8.59 -9.92
CA ASN A 198 1.76 9.87 -9.99
C ASN A 198 2.33 10.31 -8.63
N GLY A 199 1.95 9.68 -7.53
CA GLY A 199 2.42 10.03 -6.18
C GLY A 199 3.59 9.19 -5.69
N TRP A 200 3.89 8.06 -6.34
CA TRP A 200 4.94 7.13 -5.87
C TRP A 200 5.93 6.69 -6.95
N CYS A 201 5.64 6.88 -8.23
CA CYS A 201 6.63 6.64 -9.29
C CYS A 201 7.73 7.72 -9.36
N TYR A 202 7.68 8.69 -8.46
CA TYR A 202 8.70 9.71 -8.31
C TYR A 202 9.47 9.46 -7.01
N PRO A 203 10.79 9.28 -7.09
CA PRO A 203 11.65 9.04 -5.93
C PRO A 203 11.70 10.22 -4.97
#